data_fbd5854709e5700273ed38ce86a468e2
#
_entry.id   fbd5854709e5700273ed38ce86a468e2
#
_cell.length_a   1.000
_cell.length_b   1.000
_cell.length_c   1.000
_cell.angle_alpha   90.00
_cell.angle_beta   90.00
_cell.angle_gamma   90.00
#
_symmetry.space_group_name_H-M   'P 1'
#
loop_
_entity.id
_entity.type
_entity.pdbx_description
1 polymer ?
#
loop_
_entity_poly.entity_id
_entity_poly.type
_entity_poly.pdbx_seq_one_letter_code
_entity_poly.pdbx_strand_id
1 'polypeptide(L)'
;MLLMETNQESHEIEPIIKTILLNEFNELGTSLPELAKSSELSEKEITQICKKANSENLIYDEDGNKRLTEKGRKLIRVVLCGGFFDMIHIGHIETLLEAKNIGDILIVSVARDQTIVKIRNKPPIHDESQRVRLVQALEFVDIALLGSEKNIFETIKRISPDVIVLGYDQKHDEKELINESAKRGINVSVIRLSSSVQQIKSSDIKSNTGYIWNI
;
A
#
# COMPACT_ATOMS: atom_id res chain seq x y z
N MET A 1 30.11 12.05 18.63
CA MET A 1 30.61 11.01 17.71
C MET A 1 29.67 9.80 17.68
N LEU A 2 29.16 9.32 18.80
CA LEU A 2 28.23 8.14 18.84
C LEU A 2 26.84 8.34 18.20
N LEU A 3 26.33 9.57 18.11
CA LEU A 3 24.99 9.85 17.54
C LEU A 3 24.95 9.96 16.00
N MET A 4 26.09 10.08 15.35
CA MET A 4 26.16 10.09 13.87
C MET A 4 26.31 8.69 13.28
N GLU A 5 26.90 7.74 13.99
CA GLU A 5 27.07 6.35 13.53
C GLU A 5 25.73 5.59 13.52
N THR A 6 24.84 5.85 14.50
CA THR A 6 23.51 5.18 14.55
C THR A 6 22.56 5.60 13.43
N ASN A 7 22.70 6.80 12.86
CA ASN A 7 21.85 7.25 11.75
C ASN A 7 22.29 6.69 10.37
N GLN A 8 23.59 6.45 10.18
CA GLN A 8 24.11 5.86 8.94
C GLN A 8 23.81 4.35 8.86
N GLU A 9 23.78 3.70 10.00
CA GLU A 9 23.55 2.25 10.09
C GLU A 9 22.11 1.80 9.83
N SER A 10 21.12 2.60 10.19
CA SER A 10 19.71 2.31 9.90
C SER A 10 19.40 2.44 8.42
N HIS A 11 20.04 3.35 7.69
CA HIS A 11 19.83 3.57 6.26
C HIS A 11 20.15 2.36 5.38
N GLU A 12 21.03 1.45 5.81
CA GLU A 12 21.39 0.26 5.04
C GLU A 12 20.38 -0.89 5.27
N ILE A 13 19.78 -0.97 6.45
CA ILE A 13 18.89 -2.08 6.83
C ILE A 13 17.45 -1.83 6.34
N GLU A 14 16.94 -0.60 6.45
CA GLU A 14 15.56 -0.25 6.10
C GLU A 14 15.13 -0.70 4.69
N PRO A 15 15.94 -0.54 3.62
CA PRO A 15 15.58 -1.02 2.29
C PRO A 15 15.34 -2.54 2.24
N ILE A 16 16.13 -3.32 2.99
CA ILE A 16 15.96 -4.78 3.03
C ILE A 16 14.73 -5.16 3.87
N ILE A 17 14.45 -4.48 4.97
CA ILE A 17 13.21 -4.66 5.74
C ILE A 17 12.00 -4.38 4.84
N LYS A 18 12.04 -3.28 4.08
CA LYS A 18 11.00 -2.95 3.10
C LYS A 18 10.86 -4.04 2.03
N THR A 19 11.97 -4.53 1.46
CA THR A 19 11.95 -5.59 0.44
C THR A 19 11.36 -6.89 0.99
N ILE A 20 11.72 -7.30 2.21
CA ILE A 20 11.13 -8.47 2.87
C ILE A 20 9.61 -8.32 2.95
N LEU A 21 9.12 -7.18 3.43
CA LEU A 21 7.69 -6.94 3.59
C LEU A 21 6.96 -6.90 2.23
N LEU A 22 7.54 -6.27 1.21
CA LEU A 22 6.98 -6.24 -0.15
C LEU A 22 6.92 -7.64 -0.77
N ASN A 23 7.97 -8.45 -0.58
CA ASN A 23 7.98 -9.83 -1.07
C ASN A 23 6.90 -10.68 -0.38
N GLU A 24 6.70 -10.51 0.93
CA GLU A 24 5.62 -11.20 1.67
C GLU A 24 4.24 -10.83 1.12
N PHE A 25 3.96 -9.56 0.85
CA PHE A 25 2.69 -9.12 0.27
C PHE A 25 2.46 -9.63 -1.16
N ASN A 26 3.52 -9.79 -1.93
CA ASN A 26 3.47 -10.30 -3.31
C ASN A 26 3.58 -11.84 -3.37
N GLU A 27 3.56 -12.53 -2.23
CA GLU A 27 3.72 -13.99 -2.14
C GLU A 27 5.03 -14.49 -2.80
N LEU A 28 6.04 -13.63 -2.78
CA LEU A 28 7.40 -13.95 -3.23
C LEU A 28 8.21 -14.51 -2.06
N GLY A 29 9.24 -15.29 -2.37
CA GLY A 29 10.17 -15.76 -1.35
C GLY A 29 11.03 -14.64 -0.77
N THR A 30 11.55 -14.90 0.43
CA THR A 30 12.42 -13.98 1.17
C THR A 30 13.75 -14.63 1.53
N SER A 31 14.15 -15.69 0.79
CA SER A 31 15.50 -16.26 0.88
C SER A 31 16.55 -15.26 0.35
N LEU A 32 17.82 -15.50 0.68
CA LEU A 32 18.88 -14.57 0.25
C LEU A 32 18.93 -14.36 -1.26
N PRO A 33 18.81 -15.40 -2.14
CA PRO A 33 18.77 -15.21 -3.59
C PRO A 33 17.56 -14.40 -4.06
N GLU A 34 16.39 -14.60 -3.44
CA GLU A 34 15.17 -13.89 -3.80
C GLU A 34 15.23 -12.41 -3.40
N LEU A 35 15.75 -12.13 -2.20
CA LEU A 35 16.00 -10.77 -1.75
C LEU A 35 17.05 -10.06 -2.64
N ALA A 36 18.11 -10.76 -3.04
CA ALA A 36 19.10 -10.23 -3.98
C ALA A 36 18.46 -9.83 -5.32
N LYS A 37 17.57 -10.69 -5.85
CA LYS A 37 16.83 -10.42 -7.09
C LYS A 37 15.89 -9.22 -6.96
N SER A 38 15.23 -9.04 -5.81
CA SER A 38 14.25 -7.97 -5.59
C SER A 38 14.89 -6.62 -5.24
N SER A 39 16.13 -6.60 -4.73
CA SER A 39 16.80 -5.39 -4.23
C SER A 39 17.93 -4.86 -5.11
N GLU A 40 18.23 -5.54 -6.22
CA GLU A 40 19.39 -5.22 -7.11
C GLU A 40 20.75 -5.28 -6.40
N LEU A 41 20.83 -5.90 -5.22
CA LEU A 41 22.06 -6.11 -4.46
C LEU A 41 22.61 -7.53 -4.69
N SER A 42 23.93 -7.70 -4.53
CA SER A 42 24.54 -9.02 -4.56
C SER A 42 24.15 -9.86 -3.34
N GLU A 43 24.15 -11.19 -3.47
CA GLU A 43 23.88 -12.08 -2.33
C GLU A 43 24.86 -11.87 -1.16
N LYS A 44 26.09 -11.43 -1.43
CA LYS A 44 27.08 -11.11 -0.41
C LYS A 44 26.67 -9.89 0.41
N GLU A 45 26.21 -8.83 -0.24
CA GLU A 45 25.69 -7.61 0.43
C GLU A 45 24.46 -7.94 1.23
N ILE A 46 23.47 -8.64 0.63
CA ILE A 46 22.27 -9.10 1.35
C ILE A 46 22.63 -9.93 2.57
N THR A 47 23.59 -10.85 2.45
CA THR A 47 24.02 -11.68 3.59
C THR A 47 24.59 -10.83 4.71
N GLN A 48 25.37 -9.80 4.43
CA GLN A 48 25.93 -8.90 5.42
C GLN A 48 24.83 -8.07 6.11
N ILE A 49 23.91 -7.49 5.32
CA ILE A 49 22.79 -6.71 5.85
C ILE A 49 21.87 -7.58 6.70
N CYS A 50 21.53 -8.77 6.23
CA CYS A 50 20.69 -9.70 7.00
C CYS A 50 21.35 -10.17 8.30
N LYS A 51 22.66 -10.40 8.32
CA LYS A 51 23.39 -10.71 9.57
C LYS A 51 23.27 -9.57 10.58
N LYS A 52 23.45 -8.33 10.12
CA LYS A 52 23.31 -7.15 10.96
C LYS A 52 21.88 -6.98 11.46
N ALA A 53 20.88 -7.05 10.56
CA ALA A 53 19.46 -6.97 10.92
C ALA A 53 19.04 -8.05 11.94
N ASN A 54 19.58 -9.27 11.81
CA ASN A 54 19.35 -10.36 12.76
C ASN A 54 19.98 -10.08 14.13
N SER A 55 21.22 -9.55 14.16
CA SER A 55 21.88 -9.18 15.43
C SER A 55 21.15 -8.06 16.17
N GLU A 56 20.42 -7.20 15.45
CA GLU A 56 19.58 -6.14 16.01
C GLU A 56 18.16 -6.61 16.35
N ASN A 57 17.86 -7.89 16.16
CA ASN A 57 16.54 -8.50 16.36
C ASN A 57 15.44 -7.83 15.49
N LEU A 58 15.77 -7.49 14.25
CA LEU A 58 14.83 -6.92 13.29
C LEU A 58 14.24 -8.00 12.37
N ILE A 59 15.00 -9.04 12.09
CA ILE A 59 14.58 -10.20 11.31
C ILE A 59 14.94 -11.49 12.03
N TYR A 60 14.33 -12.59 11.60
CA TYR A 60 14.69 -13.96 11.99
C TYR A 60 14.64 -14.86 10.76
N ASP A 61 15.23 -16.06 10.88
CA ASP A 61 15.22 -17.06 9.83
C ASP A 61 14.12 -18.08 10.12
N GLU A 62 13.30 -18.35 9.10
CA GLU A 62 12.26 -19.36 9.14
C GLU A 62 12.35 -20.22 7.85
N ASP A 63 12.83 -21.44 7.97
CA ASP A 63 12.99 -22.37 6.84
C ASP A 63 13.75 -21.77 5.63
N GLY A 64 14.83 -21.00 5.91
CA GLY A 64 15.65 -20.34 4.90
C GLY A 64 15.11 -19.00 4.42
N ASN A 65 13.88 -18.62 4.81
CA ASN A 65 13.29 -17.33 4.51
C ASN A 65 13.55 -16.33 5.65
N LYS A 66 13.75 -15.06 5.30
CA LYS A 66 13.86 -13.98 6.26
C LYS A 66 12.49 -13.43 6.58
N ARG A 67 12.16 -13.35 7.87
CA ARG A 67 10.89 -12.83 8.40
C ARG A 67 11.15 -11.62 9.28
N LEU A 68 10.20 -10.69 9.30
CA LEU A 68 10.30 -9.54 10.19
C LEU A 68 9.88 -9.92 11.62
N THR A 69 10.66 -9.46 12.60
CA THR A 69 10.18 -9.40 13.99
C THR A 69 9.17 -8.25 14.14
N GLU A 70 8.48 -8.16 15.28
CA GLU A 70 7.67 -6.96 15.59
C GLU A 70 8.50 -5.67 15.56
N LYS A 71 9.75 -5.74 16.01
CA LYS A 71 10.67 -4.60 16.00
C LYS A 71 11.02 -4.19 14.58
N GLY A 72 11.34 -5.17 13.70
CA GLY A 72 11.61 -4.92 12.29
C GLY A 72 10.39 -4.37 11.55
N ARG A 73 9.18 -4.94 11.78
CA ARG A 73 7.94 -4.46 11.17
C ARG A 73 7.63 -2.99 11.52
N LYS A 74 7.96 -2.54 12.74
CA LYS A 74 7.75 -1.16 13.21
C LYS A 74 8.67 -0.13 12.57
N LEU A 75 9.72 -0.54 11.88
CA LEU A 75 10.60 0.37 11.14
C LEU A 75 9.96 0.87 9.83
N ILE A 76 8.96 0.15 9.31
CA ILE A 76 8.32 0.46 8.04
C ILE A 76 6.87 0.89 8.29
N ARG A 77 6.54 2.08 7.84
CA ARG A 77 5.20 2.65 7.94
C ARG A 77 4.39 2.29 6.70
N VAL A 78 3.41 1.39 6.86
CA VAL A 78 2.51 0.93 5.79
C VAL A 78 1.28 1.81 5.73
N VAL A 79 1.02 2.37 4.56
CA VAL A 79 -0.14 3.21 4.26
C VAL A 79 -1.11 2.43 3.37
N LEU A 80 -2.37 2.38 3.77
CA LEU A 80 -3.46 1.81 2.99
C LEU A 80 -4.34 2.93 2.43
N CYS A 81 -4.51 2.96 1.12
CA CYS A 81 -5.51 3.79 0.46
C CYS A 81 -6.47 2.88 -0.31
N GLY A 82 -7.74 3.24 -0.40
CA GLY A 82 -8.73 2.45 -1.14
C GLY A 82 -9.53 3.29 -2.11
N GLY A 83 -10.07 2.66 -3.17
CA GLY A 83 -10.91 3.36 -4.13
C GLY A 83 -11.50 2.45 -5.20
N PHE A 84 -12.33 3.03 -6.06
CA PHE A 84 -12.90 2.32 -7.22
C PHE A 84 -11.96 2.29 -8.41
N PHE A 85 -11.28 3.40 -8.68
CA PHE A 85 -10.30 3.57 -9.77
C PHE A 85 -10.82 3.11 -11.14
N ASP A 86 -12.11 3.34 -11.40
CA ASP A 86 -12.77 2.94 -12.66
C ASP A 86 -12.24 3.74 -13.86
N MET A 87 -12.02 5.04 -13.66
CA MET A 87 -11.26 5.92 -14.55
C MET A 87 -10.26 6.70 -13.68
N ILE A 88 -8.97 6.48 -13.92
CA ILE A 88 -7.92 7.23 -13.23
C ILE A 88 -7.87 8.65 -13.79
N HIS A 89 -7.85 9.63 -12.90
CA HIS A 89 -7.74 11.06 -13.21
C HIS A 89 -6.84 11.75 -12.19
N ILE A 90 -6.51 13.01 -12.44
CA ILE A 90 -5.55 13.76 -11.62
C ILE A 90 -5.88 13.74 -10.12
N GLY A 91 -7.14 13.79 -9.74
CA GLY A 91 -7.53 13.70 -8.31
C GLY A 91 -7.14 12.38 -7.65
N HIS A 92 -7.19 11.25 -8.38
CA HIS A 92 -6.66 9.99 -7.86
C HIS A 92 -5.13 10.03 -7.72
N ILE A 93 -4.44 10.58 -8.73
CA ILE A 93 -2.97 10.68 -8.71
C ILE A 93 -2.50 11.47 -7.50
N GLU A 94 -3.08 12.64 -7.25
CA GLU A 94 -2.71 13.50 -6.12
C GLU A 94 -3.03 12.86 -4.78
N THR A 95 -4.23 12.28 -4.62
CA THR A 95 -4.59 11.55 -3.41
C THR A 95 -3.58 10.43 -3.10
N LEU A 96 -3.18 9.67 -4.12
CA LEU A 96 -2.24 8.57 -3.93
C LEU A 96 -0.80 9.08 -3.70
N LEU A 97 -0.38 10.18 -4.33
CA LEU A 97 0.91 10.82 -4.05
C LEU A 97 0.98 11.37 -2.62
N GLU A 98 -0.08 12.06 -2.17
CA GLU A 98 -0.15 12.52 -0.78
C GLU A 98 -0.11 11.32 0.20
N ALA A 99 -0.84 10.24 -0.10
CA ALA A 99 -0.79 9.03 0.69
C ALA A 99 0.61 8.40 0.72
N LYS A 100 1.32 8.37 -0.42
CA LYS A 100 2.71 7.88 -0.50
C LYS A 100 3.66 8.66 0.39
N ASN A 101 3.49 9.97 0.49
CA ASN A 101 4.33 10.83 1.33
C ASN A 101 4.12 10.63 2.85
N ILE A 102 3.09 9.88 3.25
CA ILE A 102 2.78 9.62 4.67
C ILE A 102 3.57 8.43 5.22
N GLY A 103 4.04 7.52 4.36
CA GLY A 103 4.77 6.34 4.82
C GLY A 103 5.69 5.72 3.77
N ASP A 104 6.30 4.60 4.12
CA ASP A 104 7.33 3.94 3.32
C ASP A 104 6.76 3.04 2.22
N ILE A 105 5.63 2.39 2.52
CA ILE A 105 4.91 1.50 1.59
C ILE A 105 3.49 1.99 1.41
N LEU A 106 3.11 2.26 0.16
CA LEU A 106 1.73 2.54 -0.23
C LEU A 106 1.08 1.29 -0.83
N ILE A 107 0.09 0.77 -0.12
CA ILE A 107 -0.78 -0.31 -0.60
C ILE A 107 -2.12 0.28 -1.01
N VAL A 108 -2.55 -0.02 -2.24
CA VAL A 108 -3.83 0.48 -2.76
C VAL A 108 -4.82 -0.68 -2.91
N SER A 109 -5.92 -0.60 -2.17
CA SER A 109 -7.03 -1.55 -2.25
C SER A 109 -8.05 -1.11 -3.31
N VAL A 110 -8.14 -1.84 -4.39
CA VAL A 110 -9.12 -1.62 -5.47
C VAL A 110 -10.41 -2.35 -5.15
N ALA A 111 -11.53 -1.64 -5.18
CA ALA A 111 -12.83 -2.21 -4.88
C ALA A 111 -13.25 -3.26 -5.91
N ARG A 112 -13.90 -4.33 -5.45
CA ARG A 112 -14.48 -5.37 -6.31
C ARG A 112 -15.59 -4.81 -7.21
N ASP A 113 -15.80 -5.40 -8.38
CA ASP A 113 -16.87 -5.04 -9.28
C ASP A 113 -18.23 -5.11 -8.61
N GLN A 114 -18.47 -6.18 -7.85
CA GLN A 114 -19.69 -6.36 -7.09
C GLN A 114 -19.91 -5.23 -6.06
N THR A 115 -18.85 -4.73 -5.44
CA THR A 115 -18.93 -3.60 -4.52
C THR A 115 -19.34 -2.32 -5.25
N ILE A 116 -18.80 -2.08 -6.45
CA ILE A 116 -19.14 -0.92 -7.26
C ILE A 116 -20.60 -0.99 -7.71
N VAL A 117 -21.04 -2.15 -8.23
CA VAL A 117 -22.43 -2.36 -8.64
C VAL A 117 -23.39 -2.13 -7.47
N LYS A 118 -23.07 -2.64 -6.26
CA LYS A 118 -23.88 -2.45 -5.06
C LYS A 118 -24.00 -0.98 -4.64
N ILE A 119 -22.93 -0.19 -4.80
CA ILE A 119 -22.90 1.21 -4.35
C ILE A 119 -23.44 2.16 -5.43
N ARG A 120 -23.10 1.94 -6.70
CA ARG A 120 -23.44 2.84 -7.82
C ARG A 120 -24.63 2.39 -8.64
N ASN A 121 -25.13 1.16 -8.44
CA ASN A 121 -26.17 0.50 -9.26
C ASN A 121 -25.83 0.44 -10.75
N LYS A 122 -24.54 0.43 -11.07
CA LYS A 122 -23.99 0.34 -12.45
C LYS A 122 -22.64 -0.39 -12.41
N PRO A 123 -22.34 -1.22 -13.42
CA PRO A 123 -21.02 -1.84 -13.51
C PRO A 123 -19.94 -0.79 -13.78
N PRO A 124 -18.68 -1.05 -13.40
CA PRO A 124 -17.55 -0.23 -13.80
C PRO A 124 -17.29 -0.37 -15.32
N ILE A 125 -16.51 0.54 -15.90
CA ILE A 125 -16.04 0.47 -17.30
C ILE A 125 -14.97 -0.61 -17.43
N HIS A 126 -14.01 -0.62 -16.50
CA HIS A 126 -12.92 -1.58 -16.45
C HIS A 126 -13.23 -2.63 -15.37
N ASP A 127 -13.02 -3.90 -15.69
CA ASP A 127 -13.12 -4.97 -14.72
C ASP A 127 -12.09 -4.81 -13.59
N GLU A 128 -12.31 -5.50 -12.48
CA GLU A 128 -11.47 -5.35 -11.27
C GLU A 128 -10.00 -5.68 -11.51
N SER A 129 -9.69 -6.63 -12.43
CA SER A 129 -8.32 -7.00 -12.76
C SER A 129 -7.61 -5.91 -13.57
N GLN A 130 -8.30 -5.29 -14.52
CA GLN A 130 -7.80 -4.16 -15.29
C GLN A 130 -7.54 -2.97 -14.39
N ARG A 131 -8.44 -2.68 -13.44
CA ARG A 131 -8.31 -1.56 -12.51
C ARG A 131 -7.13 -1.75 -11.56
N VAL A 132 -6.89 -2.97 -11.05
CA VAL A 132 -5.68 -3.28 -10.27
C VAL A 132 -4.42 -3.04 -11.10
N ARG A 133 -4.38 -3.53 -12.35
CA ARG A 133 -3.22 -3.34 -13.24
C ARG A 133 -2.95 -1.87 -13.54
N LEU A 134 -3.99 -1.07 -13.76
CA LEU A 134 -3.84 0.38 -13.98
C LEU A 134 -3.26 1.09 -12.74
N VAL A 135 -3.73 0.75 -11.55
CA VAL A 135 -3.22 1.31 -10.30
C VAL A 135 -1.80 0.83 -10.03
N GLN A 136 -1.49 -0.45 -10.26
CA GLN A 136 -0.15 -1.00 -10.07
C GLN A 136 0.88 -0.39 -11.04
N ALA A 137 0.47 0.12 -12.18
CA ALA A 137 1.35 0.77 -13.15
C ALA A 137 1.77 2.20 -12.72
N LEU A 138 1.20 2.74 -11.64
CA LEU A 138 1.63 4.03 -11.08
C LEU A 138 2.92 3.82 -10.28
N GLU A 139 4.00 4.46 -10.69
CA GLU A 139 5.36 4.27 -10.15
C GLU A 139 5.45 4.43 -8.63
N PHE A 140 4.64 5.31 -8.05
CA PHE A 140 4.62 5.57 -6.61
C PHE A 140 3.73 4.62 -5.81
N VAL A 141 3.03 3.67 -6.44
CA VAL A 141 2.24 2.62 -5.79
C VAL A 141 3.11 1.39 -5.62
N ASP A 142 3.42 1.03 -4.38
CA ASP A 142 4.23 -0.16 -4.12
C ASP A 142 3.44 -1.44 -4.39
N ILE A 143 2.16 -1.49 -3.96
CA ILE A 143 1.28 -2.66 -4.18
C ILE A 143 -0.14 -2.19 -4.49
N ALA A 144 -0.74 -2.73 -5.55
CA ALA A 144 -2.17 -2.68 -5.80
C ALA A 144 -2.79 -4.07 -5.68
N LEU A 145 -3.88 -4.19 -4.93
CA LEU A 145 -4.55 -5.46 -4.72
C LEU A 145 -6.08 -5.31 -4.70
N LEU A 146 -6.78 -6.40 -4.90
CA LEU A 146 -8.23 -6.42 -4.74
C LEU A 146 -8.62 -6.40 -3.27
N GLY A 147 -9.56 -5.52 -2.94
CA GLY A 147 -10.21 -5.51 -1.64
C GLY A 147 -10.96 -6.82 -1.36
N SER A 148 -11.30 -7.06 -0.09
CA SER A 148 -12.08 -8.21 0.31
C SER A 148 -13.50 -8.15 -0.26
N GLU A 149 -14.06 -9.31 -0.59
CA GLU A 149 -15.47 -9.45 -1.01
C GLU A 149 -16.44 -9.21 0.15
N LYS A 150 -16.01 -9.45 1.39
CA LYS A 150 -16.84 -9.35 2.58
C LYS A 150 -17.00 -7.90 3.04
N ASN A 151 -15.90 -7.29 3.46
CA ASN A 151 -15.88 -5.93 3.97
C ASN A 151 -14.45 -5.37 4.02
N ILE A 152 -14.33 -4.06 4.25
CA ILE A 152 -13.05 -3.36 4.33
C ILE A 152 -12.16 -3.88 5.47
N PHE A 153 -12.73 -4.35 6.58
CA PHE A 153 -11.97 -4.79 7.75
C PHE A 153 -11.18 -6.07 7.50
N GLU A 154 -11.63 -6.95 6.61
CA GLU A 154 -10.85 -8.10 6.18
C GLU A 154 -9.62 -7.68 5.37
N THR A 155 -9.74 -6.63 4.57
CA THR A 155 -8.60 -6.04 3.87
C THR A 155 -7.62 -5.40 4.85
N ILE A 156 -8.13 -4.61 5.81
CA ILE A 156 -7.33 -4.00 6.88
C ILE A 156 -6.61 -5.08 7.69
N LYS A 157 -7.30 -6.17 8.05
CA LYS A 157 -6.72 -7.30 8.79
C LYS A 157 -5.58 -7.98 8.03
N ARG A 158 -5.76 -8.20 6.72
CA ARG A 158 -4.75 -8.84 5.87
C ARG A 158 -3.49 -7.98 5.73
N ILE A 159 -3.66 -6.64 5.60
CA ILE A 159 -2.57 -5.71 5.35
C ILE A 159 -1.91 -5.27 6.66
N SER A 160 -2.69 -5.14 7.73
CA SER A 160 -2.26 -4.59 9.02
C SER A 160 -1.52 -3.24 8.85
N PRO A 161 -2.19 -2.23 8.23
CA PRO A 161 -1.56 -0.94 7.95
C PRO A 161 -1.35 -0.13 9.23
N ASP A 162 -0.37 0.79 9.20
CA ASP A 162 -0.16 1.77 10.26
C ASP A 162 -1.06 3.01 10.07
N VAL A 163 -1.36 3.33 8.80
CA VAL A 163 -2.20 4.47 8.43
C VAL A 163 -3.19 4.08 7.34
N ILE A 164 -4.45 4.47 7.51
CA ILE A 164 -5.45 4.45 6.44
C ILE A 164 -5.64 5.88 5.95
N VAL A 165 -5.48 6.09 4.65
CA VAL A 165 -5.71 7.38 4.00
C VAL A 165 -7.03 7.35 3.26
N LEU A 166 -7.91 8.30 3.60
CA LEU A 166 -9.19 8.50 2.95
C LEU A 166 -9.13 9.73 2.02
N GLY A 167 -9.64 9.58 0.82
CA GLY A 167 -9.93 10.74 -0.03
C GLY A 167 -11.05 11.60 0.58
N TYR A 168 -11.11 12.87 0.19
CA TYR A 168 -12.06 13.85 0.73
C TYR A 168 -13.54 13.46 0.55
N ASP A 169 -13.86 12.72 -0.49
CA ASP A 169 -15.24 12.33 -0.87
C ASP A 169 -15.64 10.93 -0.40
N GLN A 170 -14.76 10.22 0.27
CA GLN A 170 -15.05 8.87 0.75
C GLN A 170 -15.94 8.90 2.00
N LYS A 171 -16.98 8.05 2.01
CA LYS A 171 -18.02 8.04 3.05
C LYS A 171 -17.68 7.27 4.33
N HIS A 172 -16.47 6.67 4.38
CA HIS A 172 -16.07 5.92 5.58
C HIS A 172 -15.95 6.84 6.79
N ASP A 173 -16.50 6.43 7.92
CA ASP A 173 -16.33 7.13 9.20
C ASP A 173 -14.96 6.77 9.79
N GLU A 174 -14.18 7.78 10.14
CA GLU A 174 -12.80 7.61 10.64
C GLU A 174 -12.78 6.93 12.02
N LYS A 175 -13.73 7.30 12.88
CA LYS A 175 -13.83 6.72 14.22
C LYS A 175 -14.28 5.26 14.16
N GLU A 176 -15.19 4.92 13.25
CA GLU A 176 -15.61 3.54 13.01
C GLU A 176 -14.41 2.71 12.55
N LEU A 177 -13.62 3.20 11.57
CA LEU A 177 -12.44 2.50 11.08
C LEU A 177 -11.43 2.24 12.20
N ILE A 178 -11.14 3.25 13.02
CA ILE A 178 -10.22 3.11 14.17
C ILE A 178 -10.76 2.09 15.18
N ASN A 179 -12.01 2.25 15.62
CA ASN A 179 -12.59 1.41 16.67
C ASN A 179 -12.73 -0.05 16.22
N GLU A 180 -13.19 -0.28 15.00
CA GLU A 180 -13.37 -1.64 14.48
C GLU A 180 -12.05 -2.33 14.18
N SER A 181 -11.01 -1.58 13.79
CA SER A 181 -9.64 -2.10 13.65
C SER A 181 -9.06 -2.48 15.02
N ALA A 182 -9.21 -1.63 16.02
CA ALA A 182 -8.76 -1.89 17.39
C ALA A 182 -9.38 -3.17 17.98
N LYS A 183 -10.68 -3.42 17.76
CA LYS A 183 -11.36 -4.66 18.16
C LYS A 183 -10.75 -5.93 17.53
N ARG A 184 -10.05 -5.77 16.41
CA ARG A 184 -9.34 -6.85 15.68
C ARG A 184 -7.86 -6.90 16.01
N GLY A 185 -7.41 -6.14 17.02
CA GLY A 185 -6.01 -6.09 17.44
C GLY A 185 -5.10 -5.25 16.53
N ILE A 186 -5.68 -4.41 15.66
CA ILE A 186 -4.92 -3.58 14.71
C ILE A 186 -4.97 -2.13 15.21
N ASN A 187 -3.79 -1.60 15.54
CA ASN A 187 -3.65 -0.19 15.89
C ASN A 187 -3.35 0.63 14.64
N VAL A 188 -4.33 1.39 14.16
CA VAL A 188 -4.24 2.16 12.92
C VAL A 188 -4.64 3.62 13.17
N SER A 189 -3.95 4.54 12.52
CA SER A 189 -4.40 5.94 12.40
C SER A 189 -5.18 6.12 11.09
N VAL A 190 -6.14 7.05 11.08
CA VAL A 190 -6.92 7.38 9.87
C VAL A 190 -6.72 8.85 9.57
N ILE A 191 -6.36 9.16 8.34
CA ILE A 191 -6.14 10.52 7.85
C ILE A 191 -7.07 10.74 6.66
N ARG A 192 -7.89 11.79 6.72
CA ARG A 192 -8.68 12.25 5.56
C ARG A 192 -7.96 13.40 4.90
N LEU A 193 -7.68 13.25 3.61
CA LEU A 193 -7.06 14.31 2.83
C LEU A 193 -8.07 15.40 2.49
N SER A 194 -7.63 16.64 2.54
CA SER A 194 -8.40 17.79 2.04
C SER A 194 -8.14 17.93 0.54
N SER A 195 -9.18 18.02 -0.28
CA SER A 195 -9.01 18.23 -1.73
C SER A 195 -8.29 19.55 -1.99
N SER A 196 -7.12 19.46 -2.61
CA SER A 196 -6.36 20.63 -3.10
C SER A 196 -6.64 20.95 -4.57
N VAL A 197 -7.28 20.03 -5.32
CA VAL A 197 -7.53 20.16 -6.75
C VAL A 197 -8.99 20.46 -7.06
N GLN A 198 -9.22 21.34 -8.02
CA GLN A 198 -10.55 21.59 -8.57
C GLN A 198 -11.20 20.26 -8.97
N GLN A 199 -12.39 20.02 -8.40
CA GLN A 199 -13.14 18.78 -8.38
C GLN A 199 -13.38 18.20 -9.78
N ILE A 200 -12.45 17.41 -10.29
CA ILE A 200 -12.69 16.54 -11.44
C ILE A 200 -13.13 15.18 -10.89
N LYS A 201 -14.40 14.85 -11.08
CA LYS A 201 -14.94 13.53 -10.72
C LYS A 201 -14.97 12.64 -11.95
N SER A 202 -14.79 11.34 -11.78
CA SER A 202 -14.98 10.35 -12.87
C SER A 202 -16.37 10.48 -13.54
N SER A 203 -17.39 10.95 -12.79
CA SER A 203 -18.71 11.27 -13.33
C SER A 203 -18.69 12.40 -14.36
N ASP A 204 -17.84 13.41 -14.14
CA ASP A 204 -17.76 14.60 -15.00
C ASP A 204 -17.04 14.25 -16.32
N ILE A 205 -16.05 13.37 -16.26
CA ILE A 205 -15.37 12.82 -17.44
C ILE A 205 -16.38 11.98 -18.26
N LYS A 206 -17.18 11.11 -17.60
CA LYS A 206 -18.19 10.28 -18.26
C LYS A 206 -19.30 11.11 -18.93
N SER A 207 -19.71 12.22 -18.37
CA SER A 207 -20.75 13.10 -18.97
C SER A 207 -20.24 13.87 -20.17
N ASN A 208 -18.93 14.14 -20.24
CA ASN A 208 -18.31 14.91 -21.32
C ASN A 208 -17.83 14.05 -22.52
N THR A 209 -17.87 12.72 -22.43
CA THR A 209 -17.41 11.83 -23.52
C THR A 209 -18.29 11.83 -24.76
N GLY A 210 -19.44 12.52 -24.73
CA GLY A 210 -20.25 12.76 -25.93
C GLY A 210 -19.59 13.67 -26.98
N TYR A 211 -18.47 14.33 -26.65
CA TYR A 211 -17.80 15.28 -27.53
C TYR A 211 -16.47 14.78 -28.13
N ILE A 212 -15.98 13.60 -27.79
CA ILE A 212 -14.59 13.21 -28.12
C ILE A 212 -14.49 12.26 -29.34
N TRP A 213 -15.60 11.73 -29.87
CA TRP A 213 -15.56 10.72 -30.94
C TRP A 213 -16.25 11.15 -32.26
N ASN A 214 -15.97 12.39 -32.69
CA ASN A 214 -16.20 12.82 -34.07
C ASN A 214 -14.84 13.14 -34.73
N ILE A 215 -13.98 12.15 -34.88
CA ILE A 215 -12.85 12.16 -35.82
C ILE A 215 -12.99 10.95 -36.73
#